data_1c4aaee1d51041accc124afcddfb6fc2
#
_entry.id   1c4aaee1d51041accc124afcddfb6fc2
#
_cell.length_a   1.000
_cell.length_b   1.000
_cell.length_c   1.000
_cell.angle_alpha   90.00
_cell.angle_beta   90.00
_cell.angle_gamma   90.00
#
_symmetry.space_group_name_H-M   'P 1'
#
loop_
_entity.id
_entity.type
_entity.pdbx_description
1 polymer ?
#
loop_
_entity_poly.entity_id
_entity_poly.type
_entity_poly.pdbx_seq_one_letter_code
_entity_poly.pdbx_strand_id
1 'polypeptide(L)'
;MREHLTGQFTPGTSILHRLDARAKFFGFLILIAATVCTDAWLGYALLLAVTAAIVAVCGLPLRTALASVARMGWFFLLIFVMNALFFATDDAIWHWWILTLSVPGIVQGAQVTVRLALILVMSNVLTCTTPPLEITGAIQTLLSPLRLVRLPVEDIAMILSVAVQFIPTLLEETDTIRKAQIARGARFESRRLHERAQAMLPLIVPIFLSAFKRADELAMAMEARGYRGARGRTRKKSVPLPLSGCGALALCALVCAAEILL
;
A
#
# COMPACT_ATOMS: atom_id res chain seq x y z
N MET A 1 -4.50 16.39 -13.98
CA MET A 1 -4.48 15.01 -14.51
C MET A 1 -3.14 14.29 -14.30
N ARG A 2 -2.03 15.02 -14.07
CA ARG A 2 -0.70 14.41 -13.78
C ARG A 2 -0.53 13.89 -12.35
N GLU A 3 -1.33 14.37 -11.40
CA GLU A 3 -1.22 13.99 -9.97
C GLU A 3 -1.72 12.57 -9.64
N HIS A 4 -2.49 11.95 -10.54
CA HIS A 4 -2.99 10.59 -10.32
C HIS A 4 -2.05 9.49 -10.84
N LEU A 5 -1.01 9.83 -11.61
CA LEU A 5 -0.14 8.87 -12.28
C LEU A 5 1.03 8.38 -11.40
N THR A 6 1.41 9.16 -10.40
CA THR A 6 2.52 8.83 -9.48
C THR A 6 2.07 8.18 -8.17
N GLY A 7 0.82 7.78 -8.06
CA GLY A 7 0.23 7.33 -6.80
C GLY A 7 0.02 8.50 -5.84
N GLN A 8 -0.34 8.21 -4.61
CA GLN A 8 -0.57 9.22 -3.56
C GLN A 8 0.75 9.72 -2.92
N PHE A 9 1.91 9.43 -3.52
CA PHE A 9 3.19 9.90 -3.00
C PHE A 9 3.29 11.41 -3.07
N THR A 10 3.46 12.05 -1.91
CA THR A 10 3.72 13.48 -1.78
C THR A 10 5.19 13.69 -1.44
N PRO A 11 5.99 14.33 -2.33
CA PRO A 11 7.38 14.61 -2.04
C PRO A 11 7.47 15.54 -0.84
N GLY A 12 8.21 15.13 0.18
CA GLY A 12 8.41 15.87 1.43
C GLY A 12 9.86 15.80 1.92
N THR A 13 10.24 16.71 2.79
CA THR A 13 11.60 16.80 3.37
C THR A 13 11.65 16.30 4.81
N SER A 14 10.59 15.71 5.34
CA SER A 14 10.51 15.26 6.73
C SER A 14 11.50 14.13 7.04
N ILE A 15 11.78 13.92 8.31
CA ILE A 15 12.68 12.85 8.78
C ILE A 15 12.21 11.49 8.26
N LEU A 16 10.90 11.25 8.23
CA LEU A 16 10.34 10.01 7.75
C LEU A 16 10.55 9.84 6.23
N HIS A 17 10.50 10.90 5.41
CA HIS A 17 10.78 10.80 3.97
C HIS A 17 12.24 10.40 3.70
N ARG A 18 13.17 10.82 4.53
CA ARG A 18 14.61 10.48 4.42
C ARG A 18 14.98 9.10 4.97
N LEU A 19 14.07 8.48 5.69
CA LEU A 19 14.28 7.14 6.24
C LEU A 19 14.30 6.10 5.10
N ASP A 20 15.13 5.05 5.24
CA ASP A 20 15.19 3.94 4.30
C ASP A 20 13.79 3.26 4.18
N ALA A 21 13.34 3.02 2.94
CA ALA A 21 12.05 2.41 2.66
C ALA A 21 11.88 1.03 3.30
N ARG A 22 12.98 0.29 3.48
CA ARG A 22 12.96 -1.01 4.18
C ARG A 22 12.59 -0.84 5.65
N ALA A 23 13.22 0.12 6.33
CA ALA A 23 12.93 0.39 7.74
C ALA A 23 11.48 0.87 7.92
N LYS A 24 10.98 1.74 7.03
CA LYS A 24 9.59 2.16 7.02
C LYS A 24 8.65 0.97 6.86
N PHE A 25 8.85 0.18 5.81
CA PHE A 25 7.98 -0.94 5.47
C PHE A 25 7.91 -1.96 6.62
N PHE A 26 9.04 -2.38 7.16
CA PHE A 26 9.06 -3.30 8.31
C PHE A 26 8.53 -2.66 9.58
N GLY A 27 8.83 -1.39 9.85
CA GLY A 27 8.30 -0.67 11.01
C GLY A 27 6.78 -0.57 10.98
N PHE A 28 6.20 -0.20 9.85
CA PHE A 28 4.74 -0.19 9.70
C PHE A 28 4.12 -1.58 9.78
N LEU A 29 4.79 -2.62 9.25
CA LEU A 29 4.31 -3.98 9.36
C LEU A 29 4.24 -4.43 10.84
N ILE A 30 5.27 -4.11 11.62
CA ILE A 30 5.31 -4.40 13.07
C ILE A 30 4.18 -3.65 13.80
N LEU A 31 3.99 -2.36 13.50
CA LEU A 31 2.92 -1.57 14.12
C LEU A 31 1.51 -2.08 13.74
N ILE A 32 1.31 -2.48 12.48
CA ILE A 32 0.06 -3.10 12.05
C ILE A 32 -0.16 -4.42 12.79
N ALA A 33 0.87 -5.26 12.90
CA ALA A 33 0.77 -6.51 13.65
C ALA A 33 0.45 -6.26 15.14
N ALA A 34 1.10 -5.28 15.76
CA ALA A 34 0.77 -4.84 17.13
C ALA A 34 -0.70 -4.43 17.25
N THR A 35 -1.20 -3.60 16.31
CA THR A 35 -2.59 -3.15 16.29
C THR A 35 -3.59 -4.31 16.17
N VAL A 36 -3.24 -5.38 15.47
CA VAL A 36 -4.10 -6.58 15.34
C VAL A 36 -4.13 -7.38 16.63
N CYS A 37 -3.00 -7.45 17.34
CA CYS A 37 -2.86 -8.23 18.59
C CYS A 37 -3.38 -7.49 19.83
N THR A 38 -3.65 -6.18 19.74
CA THR A 38 -4.10 -5.36 20.88
C THR A 38 -5.57 -5.55 21.16
N ASP A 39 -5.93 -5.85 22.43
CA ASP A 39 -7.30 -5.95 22.91
C ASP A 39 -7.60 -4.92 24.04
N ALA A 40 -6.56 -4.37 24.70
CA ALA A 40 -6.69 -3.40 25.77
C ALA A 40 -6.92 -1.97 25.25
N TRP A 41 -7.80 -1.20 25.92
CA TRP A 41 -8.05 0.21 25.58
C TRP A 41 -6.80 1.10 25.74
N LEU A 42 -5.94 0.77 26.70
CA LEU A 42 -4.68 1.48 26.91
C LEU A 42 -3.74 1.29 25.73
N GLY A 43 -3.70 0.10 25.14
CA GLY A 43 -2.95 -0.18 23.91
C GLY A 43 -3.45 0.65 22.73
N TYR A 44 -4.76 0.72 22.51
CA TYR A 44 -5.30 1.60 21.45
C TYR A 44 -4.92 3.07 21.65
N ALA A 45 -4.91 3.55 22.90
CA ALA A 45 -4.47 4.92 23.21
C ALA A 45 -2.98 5.13 22.86
N LEU A 46 -2.12 4.17 23.19
CA LEU A 46 -0.70 4.20 22.85
C LEU A 46 -0.49 4.19 21.35
N LEU A 47 -1.13 3.29 20.61
CA LEU A 47 -1.04 3.20 19.15
C LEU A 47 -1.56 4.46 18.45
N LEU A 48 -2.62 5.06 18.99
CA LEU A 48 -3.15 6.33 18.49
C LEU A 48 -2.14 7.45 18.70
N ALA A 49 -1.51 7.52 19.87
CA ALA A 49 -0.47 8.51 20.19
C ALA A 49 0.75 8.34 19.26
N VAL A 50 1.21 7.09 19.05
CA VAL A 50 2.31 6.77 18.12
C VAL A 50 1.96 7.15 16.69
N THR A 51 0.75 6.80 16.23
CA THR A 51 0.29 7.15 14.88
C THR A 51 0.19 8.65 14.70
N ALA A 52 -0.34 9.37 15.68
CA ALA A 52 -0.41 10.84 15.67
C ALA A 52 0.99 11.47 15.64
N ALA A 53 1.94 10.94 16.41
CA ALA A 53 3.33 11.38 16.38
C ALA A 53 3.97 11.15 15.01
N ILE A 54 3.75 9.99 14.38
CA ILE A 54 4.25 9.68 13.03
C ILE A 54 3.68 10.67 12.02
N VAL A 55 2.37 10.95 12.03
CA VAL A 55 1.71 11.91 11.15
C VAL A 55 2.27 13.33 11.35
N ALA A 56 2.48 13.74 12.60
CA ALA A 56 3.06 15.04 12.94
C ALA A 56 4.51 15.18 12.43
N VAL A 57 5.35 14.15 12.63
CA VAL A 57 6.74 14.12 12.14
C VAL A 57 6.80 14.11 10.61
N CYS A 58 5.82 13.50 9.94
CA CYS A 58 5.72 13.53 8.49
C CYS A 58 5.41 14.93 7.94
N GLY A 59 4.83 15.81 8.74
CA GLY A 59 4.34 17.10 8.28
C GLY A 59 3.16 16.98 7.32
N LEU A 60 2.49 15.83 7.29
CA LEU A 60 1.32 15.62 6.46
C LEU A 60 0.13 16.37 7.08
N PRO A 61 -0.66 17.11 6.28
CA PRO A 61 -1.88 17.71 6.80
C PRO A 61 -2.83 16.59 7.25
N LEU A 62 -3.38 16.75 8.46
CA LEU A 62 -4.32 15.78 9.07
C LEU A 62 -5.45 15.41 8.10
N ARG A 63 -5.87 16.35 7.28
CA ARG A 63 -6.89 16.12 6.25
C ARG A 63 -6.47 15.04 5.24
N THR A 64 -5.21 15.02 4.84
CA THR A 64 -4.68 13.99 3.92
C THR A 64 -4.50 12.65 4.62
N ALA A 65 -4.00 12.65 5.87
CA ALA A 65 -3.83 11.43 6.65
C ALA A 65 -5.18 10.74 6.93
N LEU A 66 -6.22 11.52 7.25
CA LEU A 66 -7.57 11.02 7.55
C LEU A 66 -8.47 10.88 6.31
N ALA A 67 -8.03 11.31 5.12
CA ALA A 67 -8.85 11.30 3.92
C ALA A 67 -9.33 9.89 3.54
N SER A 68 -8.51 8.88 3.79
CA SER A 68 -8.88 7.47 3.54
C SER A 68 -9.96 7.00 4.51
N VAL A 69 -9.85 7.36 5.79
CA VAL A 69 -10.84 7.05 6.83
C VAL A 69 -12.16 7.77 6.54
N ALA A 70 -12.10 9.06 6.22
CA ALA A 70 -13.31 9.85 5.91
C ALA A 70 -14.05 9.30 4.68
N ARG A 71 -13.32 8.85 3.66
CA ARG A 71 -13.89 8.26 2.45
C ARG A 71 -14.61 6.94 2.72
N MET A 72 -14.11 6.17 3.69
CA MET A 72 -14.66 4.88 4.11
C MET A 72 -15.58 4.99 5.33
N GLY A 73 -15.97 6.18 5.74
CA GLY A 73 -16.79 6.43 6.95
C GLY A 73 -18.08 5.61 6.99
N TRP A 74 -18.76 5.46 5.85
CA TRP A 74 -19.94 4.60 5.75
C TRP A 74 -19.63 3.13 6.07
N PHE A 75 -18.49 2.62 5.60
CA PHE A 75 -18.06 1.25 5.87
C PHE A 75 -17.71 1.03 7.35
N PHE A 76 -17.07 2.00 7.98
CA PHE A 76 -16.80 1.96 9.43
C PHE A 76 -18.09 1.98 10.25
N LEU A 77 -19.04 2.82 9.85
CA LEU A 77 -20.37 2.84 10.48
C LEU A 77 -21.06 1.48 10.35
N LEU A 78 -21.02 0.88 9.16
CA LEU A 78 -21.59 -0.44 8.92
C LEU A 78 -20.94 -1.51 9.80
N ILE A 79 -19.60 -1.54 9.88
CA ILE A 79 -18.87 -2.49 10.74
C ILE A 79 -19.25 -2.30 12.20
N PHE A 80 -19.28 -1.06 12.67
CA PHE A 80 -19.67 -0.75 14.05
C PHE A 80 -21.07 -1.25 14.35
N VAL A 81 -22.04 -0.94 13.49
CA VAL A 81 -23.44 -1.35 13.68
C VAL A 81 -23.57 -2.87 13.60
N MET A 82 -22.88 -3.53 12.67
CA MET A 82 -22.90 -4.99 12.56
C MET A 82 -22.36 -5.65 13.83
N ASN A 83 -21.22 -5.20 14.35
CA ASN A 83 -20.66 -5.73 15.58
C ASN A 83 -21.58 -5.44 16.79
N ALA A 84 -22.12 -4.23 16.89
CA ALA A 84 -23.00 -3.84 18.00
C ALA A 84 -24.31 -4.66 18.04
N LEU A 85 -24.83 -5.06 16.87
CA LEU A 85 -26.14 -5.74 16.75
C LEU A 85 -26.05 -7.27 16.66
N PHE A 86 -24.92 -7.81 16.18
CA PHE A 86 -24.78 -9.25 15.92
C PHE A 86 -23.80 -9.95 16.88
N PHE A 87 -23.16 -9.20 17.79
CA PHE A 87 -22.31 -9.82 18.79
C PHE A 87 -23.19 -10.39 19.91
N ALA A 88 -23.51 -11.68 19.77
CA ALA A 88 -24.34 -12.38 20.73
C ALA A 88 -23.60 -12.60 22.05
N THR A 89 -24.11 -12.02 23.13
CA THR A 89 -23.66 -12.25 24.51
C THR A 89 -24.88 -12.45 25.40
N ASP A 90 -24.70 -13.19 26.51
CA ASP A 90 -25.78 -13.46 27.48
C ASP A 90 -26.32 -12.19 28.17
N ASP A 91 -25.52 -11.09 28.16
CA ASP A 91 -25.87 -9.79 28.73
C ASP A 91 -26.49 -8.82 27.70
N ALA A 92 -27.45 -9.25 26.93
CA ALA A 92 -28.11 -8.38 25.94
C ALA A 92 -29.08 -7.41 26.65
N ILE A 93 -28.92 -6.11 26.36
CA ILE A 93 -29.83 -5.05 26.86
C ILE A 93 -31.18 -5.13 26.13
N TRP A 94 -31.17 -5.58 24.86
CA TRP A 94 -32.36 -5.66 24.04
C TRP A 94 -32.24 -6.82 23.05
N HIS A 95 -33.29 -7.67 23.00
CA HIS A 95 -33.42 -8.82 22.13
C HIS A 95 -34.58 -8.64 21.18
N TRP A 96 -34.32 -8.64 19.88
CA TRP A 96 -35.35 -8.75 18.89
C TRP A 96 -34.92 -9.75 17.81
N TRP A 97 -35.40 -10.99 17.97
CA TRP A 97 -35.19 -12.14 17.10
C TRP A 97 -33.70 -12.46 16.83
N ILE A 98 -33.06 -11.84 15.83
CA ILE A 98 -31.64 -12.05 15.46
C ILE A 98 -30.78 -10.86 15.94
N LEU A 99 -31.37 -9.73 16.28
CA LEU A 99 -30.69 -8.50 16.67
C LEU A 99 -30.55 -8.44 18.19
N THR A 100 -29.32 -8.48 18.66
CA THR A 100 -29.00 -8.40 20.10
C THR A 100 -28.10 -7.18 20.34
N LEU A 101 -28.64 -6.13 20.95
CA LEU A 101 -27.84 -5.00 21.36
C LEU A 101 -27.25 -5.30 22.73
N SER A 102 -25.92 -5.42 22.81
CA SER A 102 -25.21 -5.69 24.05
C SER A 102 -24.08 -4.65 24.29
N VAL A 103 -23.78 -4.34 25.56
CA VAL A 103 -22.65 -3.47 25.89
C VAL A 103 -21.32 -4.04 25.36
N PRO A 104 -21.03 -5.34 25.53
CA PRO A 104 -19.85 -5.97 24.93
C PRO A 104 -19.78 -5.81 23.39
N GLY A 105 -20.94 -5.91 22.71
CA GLY A 105 -21.00 -5.71 21.25
C GLY A 105 -20.66 -4.29 20.82
N ILE A 106 -21.10 -3.27 21.56
CA ILE A 106 -20.75 -1.87 21.30
C ILE A 106 -19.24 -1.66 21.52
N VAL A 107 -18.70 -2.19 22.63
CA VAL A 107 -17.27 -2.11 22.95
C VAL A 107 -16.44 -2.79 21.88
N GLN A 108 -16.80 -4.01 21.47
CA GLN A 108 -16.14 -4.75 20.41
C GLN A 108 -16.23 -4.02 19.05
N GLY A 109 -17.41 -3.48 18.73
CA GLY A 109 -17.60 -2.68 17.52
C GLY A 109 -16.72 -1.44 17.49
N ALA A 110 -16.57 -0.74 18.62
CA ALA A 110 -15.68 0.40 18.75
C ALA A 110 -14.21 -0.01 18.60
N GLN A 111 -13.77 -1.08 19.24
CA GLN A 111 -12.41 -1.61 19.13
C GLN A 111 -12.06 -1.98 17.67
N VAL A 112 -12.91 -2.74 16.99
CA VAL A 112 -12.71 -3.13 15.59
C VAL A 112 -12.65 -1.90 14.68
N THR A 113 -13.53 -0.93 14.90
CA THR A 113 -13.55 0.32 14.10
C THR A 113 -12.27 1.12 14.29
N VAL A 114 -11.82 1.31 15.53
CA VAL A 114 -10.56 2.02 15.84
C VAL A 114 -9.36 1.26 15.27
N ARG A 115 -9.32 -0.05 15.42
CA ARG A 115 -8.29 -0.94 14.87
C ARG A 115 -8.14 -0.74 13.36
N LEU A 116 -9.24 -0.84 12.62
CA LEU A 116 -9.24 -0.67 11.17
C LEU A 116 -8.88 0.76 10.75
N ALA A 117 -9.36 1.77 11.47
CA ALA A 117 -9.02 3.16 11.20
C ALA A 117 -7.51 3.41 11.39
N LEU A 118 -6.89 2.90 12.45
CA LEU A 118 -5.44 3.01 12.69
C LEU A 118 -4.64 2.33 11.58
N ILE A 119 -4.98 1.09 11.20
CA ILE A 119 -4.32 0.37 10.11
C ILE A 119 -4.41 1.17 8.81
N LEU A 120 -5.58 1.76 8.54
CA LEU A 120 -5.81 2.52 7.30
C LEU A 120 -5.03 3.83 7.28
N VAL A 121 -4.92 4.53 8.41
CA VAL A 121 -4.08 5.73 8.54
C VAL A 121 -2.60 5.37 8.37
N MET A 122 -2.11 4.32 9.03
CA MET A 122 -0.73 3.86 8.91
C MET A 122 -0.39 3.48 7.45
N SER A 123 -1.26 2.72 6.79
CA SER A 123 -1.10 2.35 5.39
C SER A 123 -1.07 3.57 4.46
N ASN A 124 -1.95 4.55 4.72
CA ASN A 124 -1.98 5.81 3.95
C ASN A 124 -0.68 6.61 4.13
N VAL A 125 -0.18 6.72 5.35
CA VAL A 125 1.10 7.39 5.66
C VAL A 125 2.25 6.71 4.93
N LEU A 126 2.32 5.37 4.95
CA LEU A 126 3.34 4.61 4.21
C LEU A 126 3.28 4.91 2.71
N THR A 127 2.08 4.90 2.13
CA THR A 127 1.88 5.17 0.69
C THR A 127 2.26 6.60 0.32
N CYS A 128 1.93 7.59 1.17
CA CYS A 128 2.27 8.99 0.94
C CYS A 128 3.77 9.29 1.09
N THR A 129 4.48 8.52 1.93
CA THR A 129 5.89 8.80 2.27
C THR A 129 6.90 7.95 1.51
N THR A 130 6.45 6.91 0.80
CA THR A 130 7.38 5.97 0.14
C THR A 130 7.03 5.79 -1.33
N PRO A 131 7.95 6.12 -2.26
CA PRO A 131 7.71 5.93 -3.68
C PRO A 131 7.62 4.43 -4.02
N PRO A 132 6.82 4.03 -5.03
CA PRO A 132 6.61 2.63 -5.40
C PRO A 132 7.90 1.85 -5.71
N LEU A 133 8.88 2.51 -6.33
CA LEU A 133 10.19 1.90 -6.64
C LEU A 133 10.98 1.51 -5.39
N GLU A 134 10.87 2.26 -4.31
CA GLU A 134 11.53 1.93 -3.05
C GLU A 134 10.83 0.77 -2.33
N ILE A 135 9.51 0.70 -2.45
CA ILE A 135 8.72 -0.41 -1.90
C ILE A 135 9.13 -1.74 -2.56
N THR A 136 9.43 -1.76 -3.86
CA THR A 136 9.91 -2.99 -4.53
C THR A 136 11.21 -3.51 -3.92
N GLY A 137 12.12 -2.59 -3.53
CA GLY A 137 13.35 -2.93 -2.84
C GLY A 137 13.12 -3.52 -1.43
N ALA A 138 12.13 -3.01 -0.69
CA ALA A 138 11.73 -3.54 0.60
C ALA A 138 11.11 -4.94 0.47
N ILE A 139 10.22 -5.14 -0.51
CA ILE A 139 9.62 -6.44 -0.83
C ILE A 139 10.68 -7.47 -1.19
N GLN A 140 11.70 -7.10 -1.98
CA GLN A 140 12.81 -7.98 -2.30
C GLN A 140 13.56 -8.45 -1.05
N THR A 141 13.72 -7.56 -0.06
CA THR A 141 14.37 -7.91 1.21
C THR A 141 13.48 -8.87 2.01
N LEU A 142 12.16 -8.65 2.02
CA LEU A 142 11.19 -9.54 2.65
C LEU A 142 11.17 -10.94 2.01
N LEU A 143 11.31 -11.00 0.69
CA LEU A 143 11.35 -12.25 -0.05
C LEU A 143 12.72 -12.97 0.05
N SER A 144 13.76 -12.31 0.58
CA SER A 144 15.10 -12.90 0.65
C SER A 144 15.18 -14.24 1.40
N PRO A 145 14.45 -14.51 2.50
CA PRO A 145 14.47 -15.83 3.14
C PRO A 145 13.88 -16.95 2.26
N LEU A 146 13.01 -16.62 1.28
CA LEU A 146 12.47 -17.61 0.34
C LEU A 146 13.52 -18.18 -0.62
N ARG A 147 14.73 -17.61 -0.66
CA ARG A 147 15.90 -18.24 -1.34
C ARG A 147 16.22 -19.62 -0.80
N LEU A 148 15.95 -19.86 0.48
CA LEU A 148 16.11 -21.19 1.10
C LEU A 148 15.22 -22.25 0.44
N VAL A 149 14.06 -21.83 -0.12
CA VAL A 149 13.12 -22.70 -0.84
C VAL A 149 13.42 -22.72 -2.35
N ARG A 150 14.61 -22.22 -2.77
CA ARG A 150 15.09 -22.15 -4.17
C ARG A 150 14.23 -21.30 -5.11
N LEU A 151 13.44 -20.37 -4.60
CA LEU A 151 12.71 -19.40 -5.42
C LEU A 151 13.68 -18.37 -6.02
N PRO A 152 13.50 -17.99 -7.31
CA PRO A 152 14.36 -17.01 -7.99
C PRO A 152 13.96 -15.57 -7.60
N VAL A 153 14.20 -15.23 -6.32
CA VAL A 153 13.78 -13.94 -5.73
C VAL A 153 14.40 -12.74 -6.47
N GLU A 154 15.62 -12.90 -6.97
CA GLU A 154 16.32 -11.86 -7.73
C GLU A 154 15.66 -11.58 -9.09
N ASP A 155 15.22 -12.62 -9.79
CA ASP A 155 14.53 -12.47 -11.07
C ASP A 155 13.15 -11.81 -10.86
N ILE A 156 12.40 -12.26 -9.84
CA ILE A 156 11.11 -11.65 -9.48
C ILE A 156 11.28 -10.17 -9.13
N ALA A 157 12.27 -9.83 -8.32
CA ALA A 157 12.52 -8.45 -7.93
C ALA A 157 12.94 -7.58 -9.13
N MET A 158 13.68 -8.13 -10.07
CA MET A 158 14.05 -7.45 -11.31
C MET A 158 12.82 -7.19 -12.19
N ILE A 159 12.01 -8.21 -12.42
CA ILE A 159 10.76 -8.09 -13.19
C ILE A 159 9.88 -7.01 -12.57
N LEU A 160 9.70 -7.05 -11.24
CA LEU A 160 8.88 -6.07 -10.52
C LEU A 160 9.45 -4.64 -10.66
N SER A 161 10.76 -4.48 -10.55
CA SER A 161 11.41 -3.17 -10.70
C SER A 161 11.24 -2.61 -12.11
N VAL A 162 11.41 -3.43 -13.14
CA VAL A 162 11.19 -3.06 -14.53
C VAL A 162 9.72 -2.72 -14.79
N ALA A 163 8.80 -3.55 -14.28
CA ALA A 163 7.37 -3.30 -14.42
C ALA A 163 6.95 -1.95 -13.81
N VAL A 164 7.36 -1.67 -12.56
CA VAL A 164 7.04 -0.40 -11.89
C VAL A 164 7.64 0.80 -12.62
N GLN A 165 8.83 0.65 -13.19
CA GLN A 165 9.48 1.72 -13.98
C GLN A 165 8.74 1.99 -15.30
N PHE A 166 8.15 0.97 -15.92
CA PHE A 166 7.44 1.13 -17.19
C PHE A 166 5.99 1.63 -17.04
N ILE A 167 5.37 1.43 -15.87
CA ILE A 167 3.98 1.88 -15.63
C ILE A 167 3.76 3.36 -16.01
N PRO A 168 4.54 4.35 -15.51
CA PRO A 168 4.33 5.75 -15.87
C PRO A 168 4.42 5.98 -17.39
N THR A 169 5.41 5.38 -18.04
CA THR A 169 5.64 5.55 -19.47
C THR A 169 4.49 4.96 -20.30
N LEU A 170 3.99 3.77 -19.92
CA LEU A 170 2.85 3.15 -20.59
C LEU A 170 1.55 3.95 -20.39
N LEU A 171 1.38 4.58 -19.21
CA LEU A 171 0.23 5.45 -18.96
C LEU A 171 0.26 6.72 -19.80
N GLU A 172 1.43 7.36 -19.95
CA GLU A 172 1.60 8.54 -20.81
C GLU A 172 1.36 8.18 -22.29
N GLU A 173 1.85 7.05 -22.74
CA GLU A 173 1.61 6.54 -24.08
C GLU A 173 0.14 6.22 -24.31
N THR A 174 -0.50 5.56 -23.36
CA THR A 174 -1.95 5.27 -23.39
C THR A 174 -2.77 6.56 -23.51
N ASP A 175 -2.42 7.61 -22.75
CA ASP A 175 -3.13 8.90 -22.82
C ASP A 175 -2.93 9.56 -24.18
N THR A 176 -1.74 9.45 -24.77
CA THR A 176 -1.42 9.98 -26.11
C THR A 176 -2.22 9.24 -27.20
N ILE A 177 -2.23 7.91 -27.17
CA ILE A 177 -3.00 7.10 -28.10
C ILE A 177 -4.50 7.36 -27.94
N ARG A 178 -4.99 7.45 -26.71
CA ARG A 178 -6.40 7.75 -26.41
C ARG A 178 -6.82 9.09 -27.02
N LYS A 179 -6.01 10.15 -26.86
CA LYS A 179 -6.28 11.47 -27.45
C LYS A 179 -6.31 11.39 -28.97
N ALA A 180 -5.39 10.66 -29.59
CA ALA A 180 -5.38 10.46 -31.03
C ALA A 180 -6.61 9.70 -31.53
N GLN A 181 -7.08 8.69 -30.79
CA GLN A 181 -8.29 7.94 -31.14
C GLN A 181 -9.57 8.77 -30.97
N ILE A 182 -9.63 9.64 -29.94
CA ILE A 182 -10.73 10.59 -29.76
C ILE A 182 -10.81 11.55 -30.97
N ALA A 183 -9.67 12.07 -31.43
CA ALA A 183 -9.58 12.92 -32.62
C ALA A 183 -10.04 12.19 -33.90
N ARG A 184 -9.93 10.85 -33.95
CA ARG A 184 -10.44 9.99 -35.03
C ARG A 184 -11.92 9.60 -34.85
N GLY A 185 -12.61 10.14 -33.83
CA GLY A 185 -14.02 9.90 -33.59
C GLY A 185 -14.34 8.69 -32.71
N ALA A 186 -13.37 8.11 -31.99
CA ALA A 186 -13.60 7.02 -31.06
C ALA A 186 -14.48 7.47 -29.89
N ARG A 187 -15.55 6.74 -29.60
CA ARG A 187 -16.56 7.06 -28.57
C ARG A 187 -16.32 6.27 -27.28
N PHE A 188 -15.30 6.62 -26.49
CA PHE A 188 -14.99 5.94 -25.25
C PHE A 188 -16.05 6.13 -24.13
N GLU A 189 -16.87 7.19 -24.24
CA GLU A 189 -17.88 7.57 -23.24
C GLU A 189 -19.32 7.23 -23.71
N SER A 190 -19.47 6.40 -24.74
CA SER A 190 -20.81 5.98 -25.20
C SER A 190 -21.54 5.21 -24.08
N ARG A 191 -22.85 5.45 -23.96
CA ARG A 191 -23.74 4.66 -23.09
C ARG A 191 -23.92 3.21 -23.56
N ARG A 192 -23.68 2.92 -24.83
CA ARG A 192 -23.79 1.58 -25.41
C ARG A 192 -22.50 0.81 -25.17
N LEU A 193 -22.57 -0.28 -24.42
CA LEU A 193 -21.43 -1.13 -24.08
C LEU A 193 -20.67 -1.64 -25.32
N HIS A 194 -21.39 -1.99 -26.38
CA HIS A 194 -20.78 -2.47 -27.62
C HIS A 194 -19.92 -1.40 -28.32
N GLU A 195 -20.42 -0.15 -28.45
CA GLU A 195 -19.63 0.95 -29.04
C GLU A 195 -18.40 1.28 -28.19
N ARG A 196 -18.54 1.19 -26.87
CA ARG A 196 -17.42 1.38 -25.93
C ARG A 196 -16.38 0.28 -26.06
N ALA A 197 -16.79 -0.98 -26.21
CA ALA A 197 -15.89 -2.11 -26.41
C ALA A 197 -15.15 -1.99 -27.76
N GLN A 198 -15.87 -1.61 -28.84
CA GLN A 198 -15.24 -1.38 -30.14
C GLN A 198 -14.24 -0.24 -30.14
N ALA A 199 -14.48 0.83 -29.36
CA ALA A 199 -13.54 1.93 -29.20
C ALA A 199 -12.26 1.54 -28.43
N MET A 200 -12.31 0.48 -27.61
CA MET A 200 -11.15 0.01 -26.84
C MET A 200 -10.14 -0.77 -27.69
N LEU A 201 -10.57 -1.51 -28.70
CA LEU A 201 -9.66 -2.31 -29.53
C LEU A 201 -8.55 -1.47 -30.21
N PRO A 202 -8.85 -0.32 -30.85
CA PRO A 202 -7.82 0.57 -31.44
C PRO A 202 -6.88 1.21 -30.39
N LEU A 203 -7.23 1.15 -29.11
CA LEU A 203 -6.38 1.61 -28.01
C LEU A 203 -5.46 0.48 -27.51
N ILE A 204 -6.03 -0.71 -27.30
CA ILE A 204 -5.32 -1.86 -26.70
C ILE A 204 -4.22 -2.37 -27.64
N VAL A 205 -4.52 -2.56 -28.93
CA VAL A 205 -3.56 -3.15 -29.88
C VAL A 205 -2.26 -2.34 -30.00
N PRO A 206 -2.30 -1.00 -30.21
CA PRO A 206 -1.06 -0.22 -30.26
C PRO A 206 -0.27 -0.26 -28.95
N ILE A 207 -0.93 -0.24 -27.79
CA ILE A 207 -0.25 -0.31 -26.48
C ILE A 207 0.50 -1.63 -26.34
N PHE A 208 -0.14 -2.76 -26.69
CA PHE A 208 0.53 -4.06 -26.67
C PHE A 208 1.73 -4.12 -27.61
N LEU A 209 1.59 -3.65 -28.84
CA LEU A 209 2.70 -3.60 -29.80
C LEU A 209 3.87 -2.75 -29.30
N SER A 210 3.58 -1.61 -28.69
CA SER A 210 4.60 -0.76 -28.09
C SER A 210 5.27 -1.44 -26.90
N ALA A 211 4.49 -2.10 -26.03
CA ALA A 211 5.02 -2.82 -24.88
C ALA A 211 5.95 -3.97 -25.31
N PHE A 212 5.57 -4.76 -26.33
CA PHE A 212 6.43 -5.81 -26.87
C PHE A 212 7.71 -5.26 -27.50
N LYS A 213 7.60 -4.21 -28.30
CA LYS A 213 8.78 -3.56 -28.88
C LYS A 213 9.77 -3.09 -27.82
N ARG A 214 9.27 -2.46 -26.75
CA ARG A 214 10.11 -2.04 -25.61
C ARG A 214 10.72 -3.23 -24.87
N ALA A 215 9.97 -4.33 -24.71
CA ALA A 215 10.49 -5.54 -24.09
C ALA A 215 11.63 -6.14 -24.91
N ASP A 216 11.51 -6.19 -26.24
CA ASP A 216 12.56 -6.66 -27.16
C ASP A 216 13.79 -5.74 -27.11
N GLU A 217 13.59 -4.43 -27.16
CA GLU A 217 14.68 -3.44 -27.06
C GLU A 217 15.43 -3.58 -25.71
N LEU A 218 14.69 -3.76 -24.61
CA LEU A 218 15.27 -3.97 -23.30
C LEU A 218 16.04 -5.30 -23.24
N ALA A 219 15.48 -6.38 -23.78
CA ALA A 219 16.13 -7.69 -23.83
C ALA A 219 17.45 -7.63 -24.59
N MET A 220 17.46 -7.04 -25.79
CA MET A 220 18.68 -6.84 -26.59
C MET A 220 19.71 -5.97 -25.84
N ALA A 221 19.26 -4.90 -25.18
CA ALA A 221 20.17 -4.05 -24.40
C ALA A 221 20.76 -4.78 -23.19
N MET A 222 20.00 -5.68 -22.57
CA MET A 222 20.46 -6.51 -21.45
C MET A 222 21.48 -7.57 -21.92
N GLU A 223 21.20 -8.24 -23.04
CA GLU A 223 22.13 -9.19 -23.65
C GLU A 223 23.43 -8.53 -24.05
N ALA A 224 23.37 -7.37 -24.69
CA ALA A 224 24.56 -6.58 -25.07
C ALA A 224 25.40 -6.15 -23.86
N ARG A 225 24.78 -5.99 -22.68
CA ARG A 225 25.45 -5.72 -21.40
C ARG A 225 25.92 -6.98 -20.67
N GLY A 226 25.80 -8.15 -21.30
CA GLY A 226 26.24 -9.43 -20.73
C GLY A 226 25.34 -9.98 -19.62
N TYR A 227 24.06 -9.63 -19.62
CA TYR A 227 23.12 -10.17 -18.63
C TYR A 227 22.93 -11.68 -18.86
N ARG A 228 23.21 -12.48 -17.83
CA ARG A 228 23.10 -13.96 -17.84
C ARG A 228 22.13 -14.49 -16.77
N GLY A 229 21.11 -13.71 -16.41
CA GLY A 229 20.21 -14.03 -15.32
C GLY A 229 20.65 -13.44 -13.99
N ALA A 230 19.87 -13.65 -12.94
CA ALA A 230 20.11 -13.06 -11.63
C ALA A 230 21.12 -13.84 -10.78
N ARG A 231 21.44 -15.09 -11.13
CA ARG A 231 22.39 -15.93 -10.38
C ARG A 231 23.82 -15.38 -10.51
N GLY A 232 24.45 -15.11 -9.36
CA GLY A 232 25.81 -14.57 -9.30
C GLY A 232 25.92 -13.06 -9.52
N ARG A 233 24.82 -12.33 -9.60
CA ARG A 233 24.81 -10.88 -9.76
C ARG A 233 25.22 -10.18 -8.47
N THR A 234 26.22 -9.31 -8.54
CA THR A 234 26.58 -8.43 -7.44
C THR A 234 25.72 -7.17 -7.45
N ARG A 235 25.24 -6.74 -6.30
CA ARG A 235 24.55 -5.46 -6.15
C ARG A 235 25.56 -4.33 -6.09
N LYS A 236 25.38 -3.29 -6.88
CA LYS A 236 26.21 -2.08 -6.86
C LYS A 236 26.14 -1.34 -5.51
N LYS A 237 25.03 -1.48 -4.77
CA LYS A 237 24.83 -0.93 -3.43
C LYS A 237 24.10 -1.94 -2.55
N SER A 238 24.83 -2.66 -1.74
CA SER A 238 24.29 -3.18 -0.48
C SER A 238 24.50 -2.07 0.56
N VAL A 239 23.60 -1.09 0.59
CA VAL A 239 23.66 -0.10 1.68
C VAL A 239 23.15 -0.80 2.93
N PRO A 240 23.99 -0.96 3.98
CA PRO A 240 23.50 -1.42 5.28
C PRO A 240 22.40 -0.44 5.73
N LEU A 241 21.44 -0.93 6.49
CA LEU A 241 20.39 -0.09 7.08
C LEU A 241 21.09 1.06 7.85
N PRO A 242 20.77 2.32 7.57
CA PRO A 242 21.36 3.44 8.31
C PRO A 242 20.95 3.32 9.80
N LEU A 243 21.81 3.81 10.70
CA LEU A 243 21.53 3.80 12.14
C LEU A 243 20.16 4.37 12.50
N SER A 244 19.70 5.38 11.76
CA SER A 244 18.34 5.94 11.88
C SER A 244 17.25 4.93 11.57
N GLY A 245 17.46 4.05 10.58
CA GLY A 245 16.54 2.97 10.25
C GLY A 245 16.46 1.88 11.32
N CYS A 246 17.63 1.50 11.88
CA CYS A 246 17.69 0.56 13.00
C CYS A 246 17.00 1.14 14.25
N GLY A 247 17.20 2.43 14.54
CA GLY A 247 16.54 3.12 15.65
C GLY A 247 15.02 3.16 15.48
N ALA A 248 14.52 3.44 14.29
CA ALA A 248 13.08 3.42 14.00
C ALA A 248 12.47 2.02 14.18
N LEU A 249 13.14 0.97 13.70
CA LEU A 249 12.72 -0.41 13.89
C LEU A 249 12.73 -0.83 15.37
N ALA A 250 13.77 -0.44 16.11
CA ALA A 250 13.84 -0.70 17.54
C ALA A 250 12.69 -0.02 18.31
N LEU A 251 12.34 1.20 17.94
CA LEU A 251 11.21 1.92 18.53
C LEU A 251 9.88 1.21 18.21
N CYS A 252 9.65 0.79 16.98
CA CYS A 252 8.45 0.04 16.60
C CYS A 252 8.36 -1.31 17.34
N ALA A 253 9.49 -2.02 17.49
CA ALA A 253 9.56 -3.27 18.23
C ALA A 253 9.29 -3.07 19.74
N LEU A 254 9.77 -1.97 20.31
CA LEU A 254 9.51 -1.60 21.71
C LEU A 254 8.02 -1.29 21.93
N VAL A 255 7.40 -0.55 21.01
CA VAL A 255 5.94 -0.31 21.05
C VAL A 255 5.18 -1.64 20.98
N CYS A 256 5.56 -2.54 20.07
CA CYS A 256 4.94 -3.87 19.95
C CYS A 256 5.13 -4.71 21.24
N ALA A 257 6.32 -4.67 21.85
CA ALA A 257 6.57 -5.37 23.12
C ALA A 257 5.76 -4.77 24.27
N ALA A 258 5.60 -3.44 24.32
CA ALA A 258 4.76 -2.78 25.31
C ALA A 258 3.28 -3.18 25.17
N GLU A 259 2.78 -3.33 23.93
CA GLU A 259 1.42 -3.81 23.64
C GLU A 259 1.18 -5.24 24.10
N ILE A 260 2.17 -6.12 23.96
CA ILE A 260 2.04 -7.52 24.40
C ILE A 260 2.06 -7.64 25.93
N LEU A 261 2.66 -6.66 26.64
CA LEU A 261 2.72 -6.63 28.09
C LEU A 261 1.50 -5.94 28.74
N LEU A 262 0.72 -5.18 27.98
CA LEU A 262 -0.52 -4.50 28.41
C LEU A 262 -1.75 -5.37 28.20
#